data_986430dbccccd9d9840e035b48098d3d
#
_entry.id   986430dbccccd9d9840e035b48098d3d
#
_cell.length_a   1.000
_cell.length_b   1.000
_cell.length_c   1.000
_cell.angle_alpha   90.00
_cell.angle_beta   90.00
_cell.angle_gamma   90.00
#
_symmetry.space_group_name_H-M   'P 1'
#
loop_
_entity.id
_entity.type
_entity.pdbx_description
1 polymer ?
#
loop_
_entity_poly.entity_id
_entity_poly.type
_entity_poly.pdbx_seq_one_letter_code
_entity_poly.pdbx_strand_id
1 'polypeptide(L)'
;MLAEQNEKRFTAALNCLCKNISRRLLPLAPKLADSVQEIRLRLSRPLALVCPDNTYYLTQNGGLSNTILDGAMLVVSKADIVDTFNNICNYSVYNRQNE
;
A
#
# COMPACT_ATOMS: atom_id res chain seq x y z
N MET A 1 -1.32 -16.61 -14.71
CA MET A 1 0.09 -16.77 -14.60
C MET A 1 0.84 -15.53 -14.27
N LEU A 2 1.16 -14.64 -15.21
CA LEU A 2 1.79 -13.37 -14.82
C LEU A 2 0.88 -12.56 -13.89
N ALA A 3 -0.42 -12.53 -14.17
CA ALA A 3 -1.37 -11.81 -13.33
C ALA A 3 -1.43 -12.37 -11.92
N GLU A 4 -1.40 -13.69 -11.76
CA GLU A 4 -1.42 -14.32 -10.45
C GLU A 4 -0.15 -14.02 -9.66
N GLN A 5 1.01 -14.03 -10.34
CA GLN A 5 2.28 -13.71 -9.70
C GLN A 5 2.33 -12.25 -9.28
N ASN A 6 1.83 -11.34 -10.13
CA ASN A 6 1.77 -9.93 -9.80
C ASN A 6 0.86 -9.68 -8.61
N GLU A 7 -0.28 -10.35 -8.57
CA GLU A 7 -1.20 -10.23 -7.44
C GLU A 7 -0.56 -10.74 -6.15
N LYS A 8 0.14 -11.88 -6.19
CA LYS A 8 0.83 -12.41 -5.01
C LYS A 8 1.90 -11.47 -4.50
N ARG A 9 2.72 -10.92 -5.41
CA ARG A 9 3.76 -9.97 -5.05
C ARG A 9 3.17 -8.70 -4.46
N PHE A 10 2.12 -8.20 -5.08
CA PHE A 10 1.45 -6.99 -4.62
C PHE A 10 0.82 -7.22 -3.25
N THR A 11 0.14 -8.35 -3.06
CA THR A 11 -0.46 -8.72 -1.77
C THR A 11 0.61 -8.84 -0.69
N ALA A 12 1.76 -9.44 -1.00
CA ALA A 12 2.86 -9.53 -0.05
C ALA A 12 3.37 -8.16 0.35
N ALA A 13 3.49 -7.24 -0.62
CA ALA A 13 3.89 -5.86 -0.33
C ALA A 13 2.85 -5.16 0.54
N LEU A 14 1.56 -5.35 0.25
CA LEU A 14 0.50 -4.75 1.06
C LEU A 14 0.51 -5.26 2.50
N ASN A 15 0.88 -6.51 2.71
CA ASN A 15 0.95 -7.08 4.06
C ASN A 15 2.11 -6.52 4.88
N CYS A 16 3.08 -5.85 4.24
CA CYS A 16 4.13 -5.12 4.94
C CYS A 16 3.66 -3.76 5.43
N LEU A 17 2.59 -3.22 4.85
CA LEU A 17 2.03 -1.95 5.31
C LEU A 17 1.37 -2.13 6.68
N CYS A 18 1.25 -1.02 7.43
CA CYS A 18 0.51 -1.05 8.68
C CYS A 18 -0.93 -1.49 8.42
N LYS A 19 -1.57 -2.08 9.45
CA LYS A 19 -2.93 -2.62 9.29
C LYS A 19 -3.95 -1.57 8.88
N ASN A 20 -3.77 -0.35 9.37
CA ASN A 20 -4.67 0.75 9.02
C ASN A 20 -4.76 0.96 7.52
N ILE A 21 -3.65 0.78 6.81
CA ILE A 21 -3.59 0.96 5.36
C ILE A 21 -3.88 -0.36 4.64
N SER A 22 -3.24 -1.45 5.07
CA SER A 22 -3.35 -2.73 4.35
C SER A 22 -4.79 -3.24 4.30
N ARG A 23 -5.55 -3.11 5.38
CA ARG A 23 -6.94 -3.58 5.41
C ARG A 23 -7.82 -2.88 4.37
N ARG A 24 -7.45 -1.66 3.98
CA ARG A 24 -8.19 -0.91 2.97
C ARG A 24 -7.75 -1.27 1.55
N LEU A 25 -6.48 -1.62 1.37
CA LEU A 25 -5.93 -1.92 0.05
C LEU A 25 -6.08 -3.39 -0.35
N LEU A 26 -6.06 -4.32 0.62
CA LEU A 26 -6.14 -5.75 0.30
C LEU A 26 -7.36 -6.12 -0.54
N PRO A 27 -8.57 -5.60 -0.26
CA PRO A 27 -9.72 -5.91 -1.11
C PRO A 27 -9.59 -5.42 -2.54
N LEU A 28 -8.72 -4.44 -2.78
CA LEU A 28 -8.49 -3.86 -4.11
C LEU A 28 -7.34 -4.53 -4.85
N ALA A 29 -6.61 -5.44 -4.20
CA ALA A 29 -5.39 -6.04 -4.76
C ALA A 29 -5.60 -6.66 -6.14
N PRO A 30 -6.67 -7.41 -6.42
CA PRO A 30 -6.86 -7.97 -7.76
C PRO A 30 -6.95 -6.92 -8.87
N LYS A 31 -7.50 -5.75 -8.55
CA LYS A 31 -7.64 -4.66 -9.52
C LYS A 31 -6.37 -3.85 -9.68
N LEU A 32 -5.56 -3.75 -8.63
CA LEU A 32 -4.41 -2.84 -8.59
C LEU A 32 -3.09 -3.51 -8.95
N ALA A 33 -3.01 -4.82 -8.80
CA ALA A 33 -1.73 -5.55 -8.87
C ALA A 33 -0.98 -5.32 -10.18
N ASP A 34 -1.68 -5.21 -11.31
CA ASP A 34 -1.04 -5.05 -12.61
C ASP A 34 -0.75 -3.59 -12.96
N SER A 35 -1.30 -2.65 -12.19
CA SER A 35 -1.24 -1.23 -12.53
C SER A 35 -0.32 -0.44 -11.62
N VAL A 36 -0.26 -0.78 -10.33
CA VAL A 36 0.49 0.01 -9.36
C VAL A 36 1.97 -0.27 -9.48
N GLN A 37 2.74 0.79 -9.72
CA GLN A 37 4.20 0.73 -9.83
C GLN A 37 4.88 1.11 -8.52
N GLU A 38 4.23 1.95 -7.70
CA GLU A 38 4.83 2.48 -6.48
C GLU A 38 3.73 2.84 -5.49
N ILE A 39 3.99 2.56 -4.21
CA ILE A 39 3.14 3.00 -3.11
C ILE A 39 3.95 4.02 -2.31
N ARG A 40 3.42 5.25 -2.19
CA ARG A 40 4.11 6.32 -1.49
C ARG A 40 3.49 6.57 -0.13
N LEU A 41 4.29 6.37 0.91
CA LEU A 41 3.93 6.73 2.28
C LEU A 41 4.76 7.93 2.70
N ARG A 42 4.11 9.09 2.78
CA ARG A 42 4.75 10.32 3.21
C ARG A 42 3.99 10.89 4.40
N LEU A 43 4.73 11.26 5.44
CA LEU A 43 4.14 11.78 6.67
C LEU A 43 3.21 12.97 6.38
N SER A 44 2.02 12.94 6.95
CA SER A 44 1.00 13.98 6.84
C SER A 44 0.49 14.22 5.41
N ARG A 45 0.70 13.24 4.52
CA ARG A 45 0.21 13.28 3.14
C ARG A 45 -0.74 12.13 2.88
N PRO A 46 -1.65 12.26 1.93
CA PRO A 46 -2.49 11.13 1.53
C PRO A 46 -1.63 9.99 0.99
N LEU A 47 -2.03 8.75 1.27
CA LEU A 47 -1.39 7.58 0.66
C LEU A 47 -1.59 7.64 -0.85
N ALA A 48 -0.51 7.50 -1.60
CA ALA A 48 -0.54 7.58 -3.06
C ALA A 48 -0.15 6.25 -3.69
N LEU A 49 -0.90 5.86 -4.72
CA LEU A 49 -0.62 4.70 -5.57
C LEU A 49 -0.28 5.21 -6.95
N VAL A 50 0.97 5.04 -7.35
CA VAL A 50 1.46 5.53 -8.64
C VAL A 50 1.27 4.45 -9.70
N CYS A 51 0.52 4.78 -10.75
CA CYS A 51 0.27 3.92 -11.90
C CYS A 51 0.85 4.57 -13.16
N PRO A 52 0.97 3.82 -14.27
CA PRO A 52 1.60 4.38 -15.49
C PRO A 52 0.91 5.63 -16.02
N ASP A 53 -0.42 5.69 -15.94
CA ASP A 53 -1.21 6.77 -16.52
C ASP A 53 -1.78 7.73 -15.49
N ASN A 54 -1.72 7.39 -14.20
CA ASN A 54 -2.35 8.22 -13.18
C ASN A 54 -1.84 7.89 -11.79
N THR A 55 -2.00 8.82 -10.87
CA THR A 55 -1.77 8.59 -9.43
C THR A 55 -3.12 8.59 -8.73
N TYR A 56 -3.34 7.58 -7.90
CA TYR A 56 -4.56 7.46 -7.12
C TYR A 56 -4.26 7.65 -5.64
N TYR A 57 -5.21 8.24 -4.93
CA TYR A 57 -5.10 8.50 -3.51
C TYR A 57 -6.17 7.72 -2.75
N LEU A 58 -5.78 7.13 -1.64
CA LEU A 58 -6.68 6.31 -0.84
C LEU A 58 -7.57 7.20 0.04
N THR A 59 -8.88 6.94 -0.01
CA THR A 59 -9.82 7.62 0.87
C THR A 59 -9.97 6.87 2.19
N GLN A 60 -10.52 7.55 3.21
CA GLN A 60 -10.76 6.96 4.51
C GLN A 60 -11.71 5.76 4.43
N ASN A 61 -12.60 5.75 3.45
CA ASN A 61 -13.57 4.68 3.27
C ASN A 61 -13.02 3.50 2.47
N GLY A 62 -11.75 3.55 2.05
CA GLY A 62 -11.17 2.48 1.26
C GLY A 62 -11.38 2.61 -0.24
N GLY A 63 -11.88 3.75 -0.70
CA GLY A 63 -11.99 4.05 -2.13
C GLY A 63 -10.74 4.69 -2.68
N LEU A 64 -10.69 4.87 -3.99
CA LEU A 64 -9.59 5.52 -4.68
C LEU A 64 -10.09 6.74 -5.42
N SER A 65 -9.27 7.80 -5.41
CA SER A 65 -9.55 9.04 -6.12
C SER A 65 -8.30 9.48 -6.88
N ASN A 66 -8.49 9.99 -8.10
CA ASN A 66 -7.37 10.53 -8.86
C ASN A 66 -7.07 11.98 -8.49
N THR A 67 -7.83 12.55 -7.57
CA THR A 67 -7.60 13.89 -7.02
C THR A 67 -7.62 13.83 -5.50
N ILE A 68 -6.98 14.80 -4.86
CA ILE A 68 -7.00 14.92 -3.40
C ILE A 68 -8.28 15.65 -3.00
N LEU A 69 -9.14 14.95 -2.24
CA LEU A 69 -10.41 15.50 -1.75
C LEU A 69 -10.23 15.94 -0.31
N ASP A 70 -10.53 17.20 -0.02
CA ASP A 70 -10.37 17.76 1.33
C ASP A 70 -11.20 16.98 2.35
N GLY A 71 -10.52 16.56 3.42
CA GLY A 71 -11.18 15.88 4.55
C GLY A 71 -11.58 14.44 4.30
N ALA A 72 -11.41 13.93 3.08
CA ALA A 72 -11.84 12.57 2.73
C ALA A 72 -10.69 11.58 2.58
N MET A 73 -9.45 12.04 2.55
CA MET A 73 -8.30 11.19 2.27
C MET A 73 -7.78 10.51 3.53
N LEU A 74 -7.23 9.30 3.35
CA LEU A 74 -6.46 8.65 4.41
C LEU A 74 -5.08 9.30 4.44
N VAL A 75 -4.82 10.07 5.50
CA VAL A 75 -3.53 10.75 5.67
C VAL A 75 -2.60 9.86 6.46
N VAL A 76 -1.37 9.70 5.96
CA VAL A 76 -0.36 8.84 6.59
C VAL A 76 0.14 9.49 7.87
N SER A 77 0.07 8.76 8.98
CA SER A 77 0.55 9.21 10.28
C SER A 77 1.95 8.68 10.56
N LYS A 78 2.59 9.25 11.59
CA LYS A 78 3.90 8.74 12.05
C LYS A 78 3.78 7.27 12.47
N ALA A 79 2.71 6.90 13.17
CA ALA A 79 2.50 5.52 13.59
C ALA A 79 2.41 4.59 12.38
N ASP A 80 1.73 5.00 11.31
CA ASP A 80 1.64 4.21 10.09
C ASP A 80 3.02 3.93 9.50
N ILE A 81 3.90 4.94 9.48
CA ILE A 81 5.25 4.80 8.96
C ILE A 81 6.09 3.87 9.83
N VAL A 82 6.04 4.06 11.15
CA VAL A 82 6.80 3.24 12.09
C VAL A 82 6.36 1.78 12.02
N ASP A 83 5.06 1.52 12.02
CA ASP A 83 4.55 0.16 11.96
C ASP A 83 4.93 -0.51 10.64
N THR A 84 4.85 0.21 9.53
CA THR A 84 5.23 -0.31 8.22
C THR A 84 6.73 -0.62 8.18
N PHE A 85 7.56 0.28 8.71
CA PHE A 85 9.00 0.05 8.78
C PHE A 85 9.32 -1.21 9.59
N ASN A 86 8.69 -1.37 10.75
CA ASN A 86 8.89 -2.55 11.59
C ASN A 86 8.48 -3.83 10.88
N ASN A 87 7.37 -3.79 10.15
CA ASN A 87 6.91 -4.96 9.39
C ASN A 87 7.93 -5.34 8.32
N ILE A 88 8.48 -4.37 7.61
CA ILE A 88 9.48 -4.61 6.57
C ILE A 88 10.76 -5.20 7.19
N CYS A 89 11.20 -4.67 8.32
CA CYS A 89 12.38 -5.18 9.01
C CYS A 89 12.18 -6.62 9.48
N ASN A 90 11.02 -6.92 10.05
CA ASN A 90 10.71 -8.26 10.51
C ASN A 90 10.65 -9.26 9.35
N TYR A 91 10.05 -8.85 8.24
CA TYR A 91 9.98 -9.68 7.04
C TYR A 91 11.37 -10.01 6.50
N SER A 92 12.25 -9.02 6.45
CA SER A 92 13.62 -9.19 5.96
C SER A 92 14.42 -10.14 6.85
N VAL A 93 14.31 -10.00 8.17
CA VAL A 93 14.99 -10.88 9.13
C VAL A 93 14.47 -12.31 8.99
N TYR A 94 13.16 -12.47 8.90
CA TYR A 94 12.55 -13.79 8.74
C TYR A 94 13.07 -14.50 7.48
N ASN A 95 13.12 -13.79 6.37
CA ASN A 95 13.60 -14.36 5.10
C ASN A 95 15.07 -14.77 5.18
N ARG A 96 15.90 -14.00 5.85
CA ARG A 96 17.31 -14.35 6.04
C ARG A 96 17.46 -15.63 6.85
N GLN A 97 16.63 -15.80 7.86
CA GLN A 97 16.71 -16.99 8.72
C GLN A 97 16.29 -18.26 7.98
N ASN A 98 15.47 -18.14 6.94
CA ASN A 98 14.98 -19.27 6.19
C ASN A 98 15.86 -19.64 4.99
N GLU A 99 16.85 -18.85 4.71
CA GLU A 99 17.85 -19.17 3.70
C GLU A 99 18.94 -20.06 4.29
#